data_9fe306c32207abcae224acd9fd526e85
#
_entry.id   9fe306c32207abcae224acd9fd526e85
#
_cell.length_a   1.000
_cell.length_b   1.000
_cell.length_c   1.000
_cell.angle_alpha   90.00
_cell.angle_beta   90.00
_cell.angle_gamma   90.00
#
_symmetry.space_group_name_H-M   'P 1'
#
loop_
_entity.id
_entity.type
_entity.pdbx_description
1 polymer ?
#
loop_
_entity_poly.entity_id
_entity_poly.type
_entity_poly.pdbx_seq_one_letter_code
_entity_poly.pdbx_strand_id
1 'polypeptide(L)'
;MENLNLILPEIFISLSIMFLLILGVFKKDGSKLVFNISLLVLLITAIITLNETFATNRITLFNDSVVIDYMASFMKIITLLGAFLALVISSSYLKTFNIFKIEYPILILSSVLGMMVMISSNDLMVFYMGLELQSLALYVLATFNRDQLKSSEAGLKYFVLSALSSGLLLYGCSLIYGFSGSTNFDIISNQLNSNEYVLTFGIVFILVGLAFKISAVPFHMWAPDVYEGSPTSVTLFFTMVPKIAALTVFIRFLYVPFLNLIDQWQMIIIFLSIASMLFGAIAAIGQTNIKRLIAYSSIGHIGYTLAGLATGSNEGIQSSIIYISIYIIMNFALFSCLLMLKRNNQYYEKIEDLSGLSKNHPLLSLSLLIILFSLAGIPPLAGFFAKFYIFKAVIEQSMYFLAIIGLLSTVVAAFYYLRIIKIIYFDKEKEKYDHDHSLWLKFSLIFSTILILLYFISPSQLIDAVSRINII
;
A
#
# COMPACT_ATOMS: atom_id res chain seq x y z
N MET A 1 -24.22 12.14 -21.63
CA MET A 1 -23.32 13.16 -21.04
C MET A 1 -23.47 13.25 -19.50
N GLU A 2 -24.57 12.76 -18.93
CA GLU A 2 -24.84 12.85 -17.48
C GLU A 2 -23.87 12.05 -16.60
N ASN A 3 -23.19 11.04 -17.16
CA ASN A 3 -22.33 10.16 -16.39
C ASN A 3 -20.85 10.57 -16.35
N LEU A 4 -20.42 11.58 -17.12
CA LEU A 4 -19.02 12.04 -17.09
C LEU A 4 -18.63 12.73 -15.78
N ASN A 5 -19.60 13.26 -15.06
CA ASN A 5 -19.37 13.86 -13.74
C ASN A 5 -18.86 12.83 -12.71
N LEU A 6 -19.21 11.56 -12.87
CA LEU A 6 -18.81 10.47 -11.97
C LEU A 6 -17.37 9.99 -12.18
N ILE A 7 -16.69 10.40 -13.26
CA ILE A 7 -15.28 10.10 -13.55
C ILE A 7 -14.44 11.38 -13.54
N LEU A 8 -15.02 12.45 -13.04
CA LEU A 8 -14.36 13.74 -12.96
C LEU A 8 -13.04 13.72 -12.19
N PRO A 9 -12.86 12.94 -11.09
CA PRO A 9 -11.57 12.80 -10.42
C PRO A 9 -10.45 12.29 -11.33
N GLU A 10 -10.69 11.22 -12.10
CA GLU A 10 -9.71 10.63 -13.02
C GLU A 10 -9.41 11.57 -14.18
N ILE A 11 -10.43 12.22 -14.75
CA ILE A 11 -10.26 13.21 -15.80
C ILE A 11 -9.45 14.40 -15.28
N PHE A 12 -9.75 14.88 -14.08
CA PHE A 12 -9.05 16.02 -13.49
C PHE A 12 -7.57 15.73 -13.25
N ILE A 13 -7.21 14.56 -12.70
CA ILE A 13 -5.80 14.18 -12.54
C ILE A 13 -5.11 14.03 -13.89
N SER A 14 -5.73 13.38 -14.88
CA SER A 14 -5.12 13.16 -16.20
C SER A 14 -4.82 14.48 -16.92
N LEU A 15 -5.77 15.41 -16.93
CA LEU A 15 -5.56 16.75 -17.49
C LEU A 15 -4.51 17.54 -16.72
N SER A 16 -4.49 17.40 -15.38
CA SER A 16 -3.49 18.04 -14.52
C SER A 16 -2.08 17.52 -14.80
N ILE A 17 -1.89 16.23 -15.05
CA ILE A 17 -0.60 15.64 -15.43
C ILE A 17 -0.10 16.27 -16.73
N MET A 18 -0.96 16.34 -17.77
CA MET A 18 -0.60 16.96 -19.05
C MET A 18 -0.22 18.44 -18.89
N PHE A 19 -1.01 19.17 -18.12
CA PHE A 19 -0.75 20.59 -17.84
C PHE A 19 0.58 20.80 -17.09
N LEU A 20 0.85 19.97 -16.06
CA LEU A 20 2.07 20.05 -15.28
C LEU A 20 3.33 19.69 -16.09
N LEU A 21 3.23 18.73 -17.02
CA LEU A 21 4.33 18.44 -17.97
C LEU A 21 4.67 19.64 -18.82
N ILE A 22 3.66 20.30 -19.40
CA ILE A 22 3.83 21.51 -20.22
C ILE A 22 4.46 22.63 -19.38
N LEU A 23 3.90 22.91 -18.20
CA LEU A 23 4.45 23.93 -17.29
C LEU A 23 5.91 23.65 -16.90
N GLY A 24 6.22 22.38 -16.63
CA GLY A 24 7.57 21.97 -16.23
C GLY A 24 8.62 22.22 -17.32
N VAL A 25 8.26 22.03 -18.60
CA VAL A 25 9.16 22.25 -19.73
C VAL A 25 9.40 23.75 -19.98
N PHE A 26 8.36 24.59 -19.90
CA PHE A 26 8.47 26.00 -20.25
C PHE A 26 9.03 26.89 -19.14
N LYS A 27 9.02 26.46 -17.88
CA LYS A 27 9.46 27.28 -16.74
C LYS A 27 10.83 26.84 -16.22
N LYS A 28 11.88 27.68 -16.35
CA LYS A 28 13.28 27.37 -15.91
C LYS A 28 13.27 27.04 -14.46
N ASP A 29 12.74 27.28 -13.49
CA ASP A 29 12.72 26.82 -12.10
C ASP A 29 11.36 26.22 -11.70
N GLY A 30 10.77 25.43 -12.59
CA GLY A 30 9.42 24.88 -12.44
C GLY A 30 9.26 23.85 -11.33
N SER A 31 10.32 23.24 -10.82
CA SER A 31 10.23 22.08 -9.92
C SER A 31 9.44 22.34 -8.64
N LYS A 32 9.67 23.49 -7.96
CA LYS A 32 8.91 23.87 -6.77
C LYS A 32 7.45 24.16 -7.05
N LEU A 33 7.19 24.82 -8.20
CA LEU A 33 5.81 25.16 -8.61
C LEU A 33 5.03 23.89 -8.97
N VAL A 34 5.60 23.02 -9.81
CA VAL A 34 5.00 21.73 -10.18
C VAL A 34 4.71 20.89 -8.93
N PHE A 35 5.68 20.81 -7.99
CA PHE A 35 5.50 20.09 -6.75
C PHE A 35 4.32 20.62 -5.91
N ASN A 36 4.22 21.94 -5.74
CA ASN A 36 3.13 22.53 -4.96
C ASN A 36 1.76 22.38 -5.66
N ILE A 37 1.72 22.53 -7.00
CA ILE A 37 0.47 22.31 -7.74
C ILE A 37 0.07 20.84 -7.67
N SER A 38 1.01 19.87 -7.71
CA SER A 38 0.70 18.45 -7.57
C SER A 38 0.06 18.13 -6.22
N LEU A 39 0.48 18.77 -5.13
CA LEU A 39 -0.17 18.66 -3.83
C LEU A 39 -1.61 19.18 -3.86
N LEU A 40 -1.83 20.33 -4.50
CA LEU A 40 -3.18 20.89 -4.67
C LEU A 40 -4.06 19.99 -5.54
N VAL A 41 -3.53 19.42 -6.61
CA VAL A 41 -4.25 18.47 -7.48
C VAL A 41 -4.73 17.27 -6.68
N LEU A 42 -3.88 16.65 -5.84
CA LEU A 42 -4.30 15.52 -5.01
C LEU A 42 -5.40 15.89 -4.01
N LEU A 43 -5.31 17.06 -3.37
CA LEU A 43 -6.34 17.53 -2.44
C LEU A 43 -7.67 17.82 -3.14
N ILE A 44 -7.63 18.53 -4.26
CA ILE A 44 -8.84 18.85 -5.04
C ILE A 44 -9.50 17.57 -5.53
N THR A 45 -8.71 16.62 -6.04
CA THR A 45 -9.23 15.31 -6.47
C THR A 45 -9.87 14.56 -5.30
N ALA A 46 -9.25 14.57 -4.12
CA ALA A 46 -9.82 13.94 -2.94
C ALA A 46 -11.16 14.57 -2.54
N ILE A 47 -11.29 15.90 -2.64
CA ILE A 47 -12.56 16.62 -2.37
C ILE A 47 -13.62 16.24 -3.41
N ILE A 48 -13.26 16.18 -4.70
CA ILE A 48 -14.20 15.77 -5.76
C ILE A 48 -14.68 14.34 -5.49
N THR A 49 -13.77 13.41 -5.16
CA THR A 49 -14.11 12.01 -4.84
C THR A 49 -14.99 11.91 -3.58
N LEU A 50 -14.79 12.77 -2.57
CA LEU A 50 -15.66 12.81 -1.39
C LEU A 50 -17.11 13.13 -1.74
N ASN A 51 -17.36 13.99 -2.71
CA ASN A 51 -18.72 14.31 -3.16
C ASN A 51 -19.41 13.10 -3.84
N GLU A 52 -18.63 12.16 -4.39
CA GLU A 52 -19.14 10.92 -4.99
C GLU A 52 -19.48 9.84 -3.94
N THR A 53 -18.84 9.85 -2.76
CA THR A 53 -19.05 8.84 -1.72
C THR A 53 -20.45 8.81 -1.15
N PHE A 54 -21.25 9.86 -1.37
CA PHE A 54 -22.66 9.90 -0.96
C PHE A 54 -23.60 9.10 -1.89
N ALA A 55 -23.10 8.65 -3.06
CA ALA A 55 -23.84 7.72 -3.91
C ALA A 55 -23.83 6.32 -3.25
N THR A 56 -24.94 5.95 -2.62
CA THR A 56 -25.09 4.64 -1.95
C THR A 56 -25.30 3.47 -2.90
N ASN A 57 -25.59 3.76 -4.18
CA ASN A 57 -25.91 2.77 -5.18
C ASN A 57 -24.69 2.48 -6.07
N ARG A 58 -24.45 1.21 -6.38
CA ARG A 58 -23.48 0.77 -7.38
C ARG A 58 -23.91 1.28 -8.75
N ILE A 59 -23.08 2.13 -9.37
CA ILE A 59 -23.29 2.67 -10.71
C ILE A 59 -22.21 2.14 -11.63
N THR A 60 -22.60 1.59 -12.78
CA THR A 60 -21.68 1.11 -13.81
C THR A 60 -21.65 2.08 -14.98
N LEU A 61 -20.47 2.23 -15.59
CA LEU A 61 -20.19 3.14 -16.69
C LEU A 61 -19.40 2.46 -17.79
N PHE A 62 -19.41 3.02 -19.00
CA PHE A 62 -18.65 2.54 -20.17
C PHE A 62 -18.92 1.04 -20.45
N ASN A 63 -20.15 0.70 -20.75
CA ASN A 63 -20.58 -0.69 -20.98
C ASN A 63 -20.19 -1.62 -19.82
N ASP A 64 -20.46 -1.16 -18.59
CA ASP A 64 -20.21 -1.86 -17.32
C ASP A 64 -18.74 -2.17 -17.04
N SER A 65 -17.79 -1.54 -17.72
CA SER A 65 -16.36 -1.76 -17.52
C SER A 65 -15.77 -1.04 -16.30
N VAL A 66 -16.43 0.03 -15.84
CA VAL A 66 -16.04 0.83 -14.65
C VAL A 66 -17.19 0.87 -13.68
N VAL A 67 -16.90 0.70 -12.39
CA VAL A 67 -17.88 0.75 -11.31
C VAL A 67 -17.54 1.86 -10.32
N ILE A 68 -18.57 2.61 -9.93
CA ILE A 68 -18.51 3.59 -8.87
C ILE A 68 -19.43 3.09 -7.76
N ASP A 69 -18.84 2.75 -6.66
CA ASP A 69 -19.49 2.30 -5.45
C ASP A 69 -18.78 2.89 -4.22
N TYR A 70 -19.35 2.66 -3.05
CA TYR A 70 -18.81 3.20 -1.81
C TYR A 70 -17.40 2.67 -1.53
N MET A 71 -17.10 1.39 -1.83
CA MET A 71 -15.75 0.82 -1.67
C MET A 71 -14.74 1.52 -2.57
N ALA A 72 -15.05 1.71 -3.87
CA ALA A 72 -14.15 2.38 -4.79
C ALA A 72 -13.84 3.81 -4.33
N SER A 73 -14.86 4.57 -3.98
CA SER A 73 -14.70 5.96 -3.52
C SER A 73 -13.89 6.04 -2.22
N PHE A 74 -14.17 5.17 -1.24
CA PHE A 74 -13.43 5.11 0.03
C PHE A 74 -11.95 4.79 -0.19
N MET A 75 -11.65 3.76 -1.00
CA MET A 75 -10.27 3.34 -1.28
C MET A 75 -9.51 4.35 -2.14
N LYS A 76 -10.18 5.06 -3.08
CA LYS A 76 -9.60 6.18 -3.82
C LYS A 76 -9.20 7.32 -2.87
N ILE A 77 -10.06 7.68 -1.92
CA ILE A 77 -9.76 8.75 -0.95
C ILE A 77 -8.52 8.39 -0.13
N ILE A 78 -8.44 7.16 0.40
CA ILE A 78 -7.25 6.73 1.16
C ILE A 78 -6.00 6.73 0.29
N THR A 79 -6.12 6.33 -0.99
CA THR A 79 -5.02 6.36 -1.97
C THR A 79 -4.51 7.79 -2.20
N LEU A 80 -5.44 8.74 -2.43
CA LEU A 80 -5.13 10.15 -2.66
C LEU A 80 -4.50 10.80 -1.42
N LEU A 81 -5.06 10.55 -0.23
CA LEU A 81 -4.50 11.04 1.02
C LEU A 81 -3.12 10.43 1.30
N GLY A 82 -2.93 9.13 1.08
CA GLY A 82 -1.64 8.47 1.21
C GLY A 82 -0.58 9.07 0.28
N ALA A 83 -0.93 9.33 -0.98
CA ALA A 83 -0.05 9.97 -1.96
C ALA A 83 0.28 11.43 -1.57
N PHE A 84 -0.71 12.19 -1.12
CA PHE A 84 -0.53 13.55 -0.62
C PHE A 84 0.47 13.58 0.56
N LEU A 85 0.25 12.73 1.56
CA LEU A 85 1.11 12.63 2.74
C LEU A 85 2.54 12.23 2.35
N ALA A 86 2.70 11.27 1.43
CA ALA A 86 4.01 10.85 0.93
C ALA A 86 4.75 11.99 0.22
N LEU A 87 4.05 12.78 -0.61
CA LEU A 87 4.64 13.95 -1.26
C LEU A 87 5.05 15.03 -0.23
N VAL A 88 4.19 15.36 0.74
CA VAL A 88 4.48 16.40 1.74
C VAL A 88 5.82 16.17 2.43
N ILE A 89 6.10 14.96 2.89
CA ILE A 89 7.34 14.67 3.63
C ILE A 89 8.54 14.38 2.74
N SER A 90 8.35 14.12 1.44
CA SER A 90 9.45 13.81 0.52
C SER A 90 10.28 15.03 0.13
N SER A 91 9.73 16.24 0.21
CA SER A 91 10.35 17.47 -0.34
C SER A 91 11.74 17.78 0.24
N SER A 92 11.95 17.58 1.53
CA SER A 92 13.23 17.83 2.20
C SER A 92 14.29 16.82 1.77
N TYR A 93 13.92 15.54 1.67
CA TYR A 93 14.79 14.46 1.23
C TYR A 93 15.28 14.66 -0.21
N LEU A 94 14.34 14.97 -1.12
CA LEU A 94 14.64 15.19 -2.53
C LEU A 94 15.62 16.36 -2.74
N LYS A 95 15.48 17.43 -1.95
CA LYS A 95 16.41 18.58 -1.99
C LYS A 95 17.81 18.22 -1.49
N THR A 96 17.90 17.44 -0.43
CA THR A 96 19.19 17.03 0.14
C THR A 96 20.02 16.22 -0.85
N PHE A 97 19.39 15.36 -1.65
CA PHE A 97 20.07 14.55 -2.66
C PHE A 97 20.17 15.21 -4.05
N ASN A 98 19.74 16.47 -4.22
CA ASN A 98 19.67 17.17 -5.49
C ASN A 98 18.84 16.45 -6.58
N ILE A 99 17.84 15.65 -6.15
CA ILE A 99 16.89 14.95 -7.00
C ILE A 99 15.49 15.59 -6.98
N PHE A 100 15.41 16.85 -6.59
CA PHE A 100 14.16 17.61 -6.59
C PHE A 100 13.81 18.07 -8.01
N LYS A 101 13.28 17.16 -8.83
CA LYS A 101 12.96 17.34 -10.24
C LYS A 101 11.44 17.36 -10.46
N ILE A 102 11.03 17.95 -11.59
CA ILE A 102 9.62 18.05 -11.99
C ILE A 102 8.97 16.69 -12.23
N GLU A 103 9.75 15.70 -12.66
CA GLU A 103 9.28 14.37 -13.00
C GLU A 103 8.78 13.59 -11.77
N TYR A 104 9.34 13.87 -10.57
CA TYR A 104 8.99 13.12 -9.37
C TYR A 104 7.50 13.22 -8.99
N PRO A 105 6.91 14.42 -8.80
CA PRO A 105 5.50 14.53 -8.48
C PRO A 105 4.59 14.10 -9.65
N ILE A 106 5.02 14.29 -10.90
CA ILE A 106 4.26 13.85 -12.09
C ILE A 106 4.17 12.31 -12.13
N LEU A 107 5.25 11.59 -11.85
CA LEU A 107 5.25 10.14 -11.76
C LEU A 107 4.35 9.64 -10.63
N ILE A 108 4.35 10.32 -9.47
CA ILE A 108 3.42 10.01 -8.38
C ILE A 108 1.97 10.18 -8.85
N LEU A 109 1.62 11.30 -9.49
CA LEU A 109 0.27 11.53 -10.02
C LEU A 109 -0.13 10.48 -11.07
N SER A 110 0.79 10.13 -11.98
CA SER A 110 0.54 9.09 -13.00
C SER A 110 0.29 7.72 -12.37
N SER A 111 1.06 7.37 -11.33
CA SER A 111 0.85 6.15 -10.57
C SER A 111 -0.51 6.17 -9.85
N VAL A 112 -0.89 7.29 -9.24
CA VAL A 112 -2.19 7.45 -8.56
C VAL A 112 -3.35 7.35 -9.55
N LEU A 113 -3.23 7.93 -10.73
CA LEU A 113 -4.24 7.76 -11.80
C LEU A 113 -4.44 6.29 -12.15
N GLY A 114 -3.35 5.55 -12.36
CA GLY A 114 -3.42 4.09 -12.59
C GLY A 114 -4.11 3.34 -11.46
N MET A 115 -3.83 3.71 -10.21
CA MET A 115 -4.48 3.14 -9.03
C MET A 115 -5.98 3.44 -8.99
N MET A 116 -6.40 4.67 -9.30
CA MET A 116 -7.82 5.05 -9.31
C MET A 116 -8.59 4.29 -10.38
N VAL A 117 -8.02 4.15 -11.59
CA VAL A 117 -8.60 3.33 -12.66
C VAL A 117 -8.72 1.87 -12.22
N MET A 118 -7.68 1.32 -11.61
CA MET A 118 -7.65 -0.05 -11.12
C MET A 118 -8.69 -0.29 -10.02
N ILE A 119 -8.86 0.61 -9.07
CA ILE A 119 -9.84 0.54 -7.98
C ILE A 119 -11.28 0.50 -8.50
N SER A 120 -11.57 1.24 -9.57
CA SER A 120 -12.90 1.31 -10.19
C SER A 120 -13.13 0.27 -11.28
N SER A 121 -12.18 -0.61 -11.56
CA SER A 121 -12.31 -1.59 -12.64
C SER A 121 -13.39 -2.64 -12.34
N ASN A 122 -14.23 -2.92 -13.33
CA ASN A 122 -15.20 -4.02 -13.35
C ASN A 122 -14.98 -4.93 -14.57
N ASP A 123 -13.79 -4.85 -15.15
CA ASP A 123 -13.39 -5.50 -16.39
C ASP A 123 -11.91 -5.88 -16.30
N LEU A 124 -11.54 -7.06 -16.82
CA LEU A 124 -10.16 -7.58 -16.79
C LEU A 124 -9.17 -6.67 -17.52
N MET A 125 -9.58 -6.05 -18.64
CA MET A 125 -8.70 -5.18 -19.43
C MET A 125 -8.50 -3.83 -18.76
N VAL A 126 -9.57 -3.22 -18.23
CA VAL A 126 -9.49 -1.95 -17.47
C VAL A 126 -8.62 -2.14 -16.23
N PHE A 127 -8.80 -3.25 -15.51
CA PHE A 127 -7.94 -3.62 -14.39
C PHE A 127 -6.47 -3.73 -14.81
N TYR A 128 -6.18 -4.46 -15.88
CA TYR A 128 -4.81 -4.66 -16.38
C TYR A 128 -4.15 -3.34 -16.78
N MET A 129 -4.86 -2.49 -17.53
CA MET A 129 -4.35 -1.19 -17.96
C MET A 129 -4.07 -0.25 -16.79
N GLY A 130 -4.95 -0.21 -15.80
CA GLY A 130 -4.71 0.56 -14.56
C GLY A 130 -3.48 0.07 -13.80
N LEU A 131 -3.30 -1.25 -13.69
CA LEU A 131 -2.15 -1.89 -13.06
C LEU A 131 -0.84 -1.58 -13.78
N GLU A 132 -0.81 -1.59 -15.11
CA GLU A 132 0.39 -1.28 -15.89
C GLU A 132 0.73 0.22 -15.81
N LEU A 133 -0.26 1.11 -15.91
CA LEU A 133 -0.05 2.55 -15.77
C LEU A 133 0.58 2.89 -14.40
N GLN A 134 0.06 2.32 -13.32
CA GLN A 134 0.66 2.44 -11.99
C GLN A 134 2.10 1.93 -12.00
N SER A 135 2.34 0.74 -12.53
CA SER A 135 3.59 0.00 -12.40
C SER A 135 4.74 0.66 -13.16
N LEU A 136 4.50 1.14 -14.38
CA LEU A 136 5.49 1.84 -15.20
C LEU A 136 6.04 3.09 -14.46
N ALA A 137 5.15 3.86 -13.83
CA ALA A 137 5.56 5.01 -13.03
C ALA A 137 6.41 4.58 -11.81
N LEU A 138 6.04 3.48 -11.13
CA LEU A 138 6.76 2.96 -9.96
C LEU A 138 8.17 2.46 -10.31
N TYR A 139 8.39 1.84 -11.48
CA TYR A 139 9.73 1.41 -11.91
C TYR A 139 10.67 2.59 -12.07
N VAL A 140 10.19 3.67 -12.68
CA VAL A 140 10.98 4.91 -12.85
C VAL A 140 11.26 5.57 -11.50
N LEU A 141 10.27 5.58 -10.59
CA LEU A 141 10.46 6.10 -9.24
C LEU A 141 11.51 5.28 -8.46
N ALA A 142 11.56 3.96 -8.61
CA ALA A 142 12.58 3.13 -7.95
C ALA A 142 14.00 3.49 -8.39
N THR A 143 14.20 3.84 -9.68
CA THR A 143 15.48 4.28 -10.25
C THR A 143 15.71 5.79 -10.17
N PHE A 144 14.90 6.53 -9.43
CA PHE A 144 14.88 7.99 -9.51
C PHE A 144 16.22 8.64 -9.15
N ASN A 145 17.00 8.04 -8.24
CA ASN A 145 18.39 8.42 -7.98
C ASN A 145 19.34 7.59 -8.83
N ARG A 146 19.31 7.81 -10.15
CA ARG A 146 20.02 7.03 -11.16
C ARG A 146 21.55 7.01 -10.99
N ASP A 147 22.12 8.00 -10.29
CA ASP A 147 23.56 8.09 -10.05
C ASP A 147 24.01 7.14 -8.91
N GLN A 148 23.08 6.55 -8.18
CA GLN A 148 23.34 5.51 -7.18
C GLN A 148 23.11 4.11 -7.77
N LEU A 149 24.15 3.28 -7.75
CA LEU A 149 24.11 1.91 -8.29
C LEU A 149 22.96 1.08 -7.67
N LYS A 150 22.75 1.18 -6.35
CA LYS A 150 21.67 0.47 -5.64
C LYS A 150 20.28 0.85 -6.16
N SER A 151 20.06 2.14 -6.48
CA SER A 151 18.77 2.61 -6.99
C SER A 151 18.51 2.09 -8.41
N SER A 152 19.52 2.10 -9.26
CA SER A 152 19.43 1.57 -10.63
C SER A 152 19.21 0.06 -10.63
N GLU A 153 19.89 -0.69 -9.75
CA GLU A 153 19.69 -2.13 -9.57
C GLU A 153 18.28 -2.44 -9.06
N ALA A 154 17.80 -1.69 -8.07
CA ALA A 154 16.46 -1.84 -7.51
C ALA A 154 15.36 -1.68 -8.59
N GLY A 155 15.45 -0.63 -9.40
CA GLY A 155 14.48 -0.43 -10.46
C GLY A 155 14.55 -1.46 -11.56
N LEU A 156 15.75 -1.93 -11.95
CA LEU A 156 15.91 -2.99 -12.92
C LEU A 156 15.29 -4.30 -12.43
N LYS A 157 15.57 -4.70 -11.17
CA LYS A 157 14.98 -5.89 -10.54
C LYS A 157 13.45 -5.77 -10.50
N TYR A 158 12.94 -4.60 -10.10
CA TYR A 158 11.51 -4.37 -10.03
C TYR A 158 10.85 -4.48 -11.42
N PHE A 159 11.42 -3.83 -12.43
CA PHE A 159 10.91 -3.88 -13.80
C PHE A 159 10.88 -5.31 -14.36
N VAL A 160 11.99 -6.04 -14.32
CA VAL A 160 12.10 -7.38 -14.92
C VAL A 160 11.15 -8.38 -14.25
N LEU A 161 11.16 -8.43 -12.90
CA LEU A 161 10.31 -9.35 -12.16
C LEU A 161 8.83 -9.00 -12.28
N SER A 162 8.51 -7.71 -12.31
CA SER A 162 7.13 -7.26 -12.48
C SER A 162 6.61 -7.50 -13.88
N ALA A 163 7.43 -7.32 -14.94
CA ALA A 163 7.04 -7.63 -16.32
C ALA A 163 6.70 -9.12 -16.49
N LEU A 164 7.50 -10.01 -15.87
CA LEU A 164 7.17 -11.43 -15.84
C LEU A 164 5.82 -11.70 -15.14
N SER A 165 5.62 -11.10 -13.98
CA SER A 165 4.38 -11.25 -13.21
C SER A 165 3.15 -10.71 -13.96
N SER A 166 3.29 -9.56 -14.63
CA SER A 166 2.23 -8.97 -15.46
C SER A 166 1.90 -9.84 -16.67
N GLY A 167 2.92 -10.48 -17.28
CA GLY A 167 2.72 -11.43 -18.36
C GLY A 167 1.90 -12.65 -17.93
N LEU A 168 2.19 -13.21 -16.73
CA LEU A 168 1.41 -14.30 -16.15
C LEU A 168 -0.03 -13.86 -15.86
N LEU A 169 -0.21 -12.66 -15.30
CA LEU A 169 -1.53 -12.10 -15.04
C LEU A 169 -2.34 -11.95 -16.34
N LEU A 170 -1.73 -11.37 -17.37
CA LEU A 170 -2.40 -11.21 -18.68
C LEU A 170 -2.75 -12.55 -19.32
N TYR A 171 -1.88 -13.55 -19.16
CA TYR A 171 -2.19 -14.92 -19.61
C TYR A 171 -3.40 -15.48 -18.84
N GLY A 172 -3.49 -15.25 -17.52
CA GLY A 172 -4.67 -15.62 -16.73
C GLY A 172 -5.95 -14.92 -17.22
N CYS A 173 -5.88 -13.61 -17.52
CA CYS A 173 -7.00 -12.87 -18.11
C CYS A 173 -7.43 -13.47 -19.47
N SER A 174 -6.46 -13.85 -20.31
CA SER A 174 -6.74 -14.49 -21.61
C SER A 174 -7.43 -15.84 -21.46
N LEU A 175 -7.03 -16.66 -20.47
CA LEU A 175 -7.70 -17.92 -20.17
C LEU A 175 -9.14 -17.69 -19.72
N ILE A 176 -9.38 -16.77 -18.79
CA ILE A 176 -10.74 -16.46 -18.34
C ILE A 176 -11.59 -15.96 -19.51
N TYR A 177 -11.08 -15.02 -20.31
CA TYR A 177 -11.77 -14.54 -21.49
C TYR A 177 -12.08 -15.66 -22.51
N GLY A 178 -11.11 -16.54 -22.76
CA GLY A 178 -11.28 -17.64 -23.71
C GLY A 178 -12.41 -18.61 -23.35
N PHE A 179 -12.70 -18.78 -22.05
CA PHE A 179 -13.74 -19.70 -21.56
C PHE A 179 -15.06 -19.03 -21.23
N SER A 180 -15.03 -17.78 -20.75
CA SER A 180 -16.24 -17.02 -20.44
C SER A 180 -16.75 -16.18 -21.60
N GLY A 181 -15.94 -15.95 -22.65
CA GLY A 181 -16.30 -15.08 -23.77
C GLY A 181 -16.43 -13.59 -23.40
N SER A 182 -16.11 -13.20 -22.15
CA SER A 182 -16.25 -11.83 -21.67
C SER A 182 -15.06 -11.43 -20.78
N THR A 183 -14.75 -10.13 -20.75
CA THR A 183 -13.81 -9.52 -19.81
C THR A 183 -14.51 -8.87 -18.63
N ASN A 184 -15.82 -8.68 -18.68
CA ASN A 184 -16.62 -8.04 -17.66
C ASN A 184 -16.88 -8.97 -16.47
N PHE A 185 -16.68 -8.50 -15.24
CA PHE A 185 -16.79 -9.30 -14.01
C PHE A 185 -18.21 -9.82 -13.77
N ASP A 186 -19.23 -9.02 -14.00
CA ASP A 186 -20.62 -9.41 -13.78
C ASP A 186 -21.06 -10.49 -14.81
N ILE A 187 -20.60 -10.37 -16.05
CA ILE A 187 -20.88 -11.37 -17.09
C ILE A 187 -20.15 -12.68 -16.80
N ILE A 188 -18.87 -12.61 -16.40
CA ILE A 188 -18.07 -13.78 -16.01
C ILE A 188 -18.78 -14.55 -14.89
N SER A 189 -19.26 -13.87 -13.86
CA SER A 189 -19.93 -14.49 -12.71
C SER A 189 -21.16 -15.32 -13.12
N ASN A 190 -21.89 -14.88 -14.14
CA ASN A 190 -23.10 -15.58 -14.64
C ASN A 190 -22.79 -16.78 -15.56
N GLN A 191 -21.56 -16.89 -16.08
CA GLN A 191 -21.18 -17.91 -17.06
C GLN A 191 -20.33 -19.05 -16.49
N LEU A 192 -20.14 -19.10 -15.16
CA LEU A 192 -19.23 -20.04 -14.47
C LEU A 192 -19.62 -21.53 -14.58
N ASN A 193 -20.79 -21.87 -15.15
CA ASN A 193 -21.39 -23.22 -15.03
C ASN A 193 -20.79 -24.31 -15.93
N SER A 194 -19.77 -24.05 -16.78
CA SER A 194 -19.40 -25.04 -17.82
C SER A 194 -17.98 -25.60 -17.77
N ASN A 195 -16.99 -24.97 -17.15
CA ASN A 195 -15.60 -25.44 -17.15
C ASN A 195 -14.78 -24.94 -15.96
N GLU A 196 -15.13 -25.37 -14.75
CA GLU A 196 -14.52 -24.92 -13.47
C GLU A 196 -12.99 -25.08 -13.42
N TYR A 197 -12.43 -26.19 -13.92
CA TYR A 197 -10.99 -26.44 -13.85
C TYR A 197 -10.15 -25.43 -14.63
N VAL A 198 -10.58 -25.04 -15.82
CA VAL A 198 -9.79 -24.11 -16.65
C VAL A 198 -9.92 -22.68 -16.15
N LEU A 199 -11.09 -22.29 -15.65
CA LEU A 199 -11.29 -21.01 -14.97
C LEU A 199 -10.40 -20.93 -13.73
N THR A 200 -10.28 -22.03 -12.97
CA THR A 200 -9.36 -22.11 -11.81
C THR A 200 -7.91 -21.84 -12.22
N PHE A 201 -7.43 -22.39 -13.34
CA PHE A 201 -6.10 -22.05 -13.85
C PHE A 201 -5.96 -20.56 -14.16
N GLY A 202 -6.95 -19.96 -14.81
CA GLY A 202 -6.97 -18.51 -15.07
C GLY A 202 -6.90 -17.69 -13.80
N ILE A 203 -7.69 -18.06 -12.78
CA ILE A 203 -7.68 -17.44 -11.45
C ILE A 203 -6.29 -17.56 -10.81
N VAL A 204 -5.66 -18.74 -10.84
CA VAL A 204 -4.32 -18.94 -10.27
C VAL A 204 -3.29 -18.00 -10.89
N PHE A 205 -3.26 -17.87 -12.23
CA PHE A 205 -2.33 -16.97 -12.90
C PHE A 205 -2.56 -15.50 -12.57
N ILE A 206 -3.82 -15.06 -12.44
CA ILE A 206 -4.13 -13.70 -12.01
C ILE A 206 -3.72 -13.49 -10.55
N LEU A 207 -3.99 -14.47 -9.67
CA LEU A 207 -3.58 -14.42 -8.27
C LEU A 207 -2.06 -14.35 -8.11
N VAL A 208 -1.28 -15.02 -8.96
CA VAL A 208 0.19 -14.88 -9.00
C VAL A 208 0.59 -13.44 -9.26
N GLY A 209 -0.02 -12.79 -10.26
CA GLY A 209 0.24 -11.40 -10.58
C GLY A 209 -0.15 -10.43 -9.46
N LEU A 210 -1.32 -10.62 -8.87
CA LEU A 210 -1.79 -9.82 -7.74
C LEU A 210 -0.93 -10.04 -6.48
N ALA A 211 -0.56 -11.30 -6.17
CA ALA A 211 0.31 -11.65 -5.05
C ALA A 211 1.70 -11.00 -5.19
N PHE A 212 2.24 -10.92 -6.43
CA PHE A 212 3.46 -10.19 -6.70
C PHE A 212 3.30 -8.69 -6.36
N LYS A 213 2.20 -8.05 -6.78
CA LYS A 213 1.98 -6.61 -6.55
C LYS A 213 1.86 -6.24 -5.07
N ILE A 214 1.27 -7.10 -4.24
CA ILE A 214 1.21 -6.89 -2.79
C ILE A 214 2.42 -7.44 -2.04
N SER A 215 3.38 -8.05 -2.75
CA SER A 215 4.56 -8.73 -2.18
C SER A 215 4.22 -9.91 -1.25
N ALA A 216 3.20 -10.69 -1.58
CA ALA A 216 2.88 -11.91 -0.83
C ALA A 216 3.85 -13.05 -1.17
N VAL A 217 4.17 -13.92 -0.19
CA VAL A 217 5.03 -15.09 -0.38
C VAL A 217 4.27 -16.16 -1.19
N PRO A 218 4.89 -16.75 -2.24
CA PRO A 218 6.31 -16.73 -2.62
C PRO A 218 6.72 -15.58 -3.56
N PHE A 219 5.84 -14.73 -4.02
CA PHE A 219 6.07 -13.70 -5.03
C PHE A 219 6.64 -12.38 -4.48
N HIS A 220 7.28 -12.43 -3.31
CA HIS A 220 7.78 -11.28 -2.54
C HIS A 220 9.22 -10.87 -2.86
N MET A 221 9.98 -11.66 -3.64
CA MET A 221 11.45 -11.56 -3.76
C MET A 221 11.96 -10.17 -4.18
N TRP A 222 11.14 -9.41 -4.89
CA TRP A 222 11.49 -8.07 -5.33
C TRP A 222 11.50 -7.03 -4.19
N ALA A 223 10.59 -7.17 -3.20
CA ALA A 223 10.30 -6.10 -2.26
C ALA A 223 11.48 -5.73 -1.33
N PRO A 224 12.24 -6.66 -0.73
CA PRO A 224 13.37 -6.30 0.13
C PRO A 224 14.46 -5.53 -0.59
N ASP A 225 14.82 -5.95 -1.81
CA ASP A 225 15.89 -5.33 -2.60
C ASP A 225 15.45 -3.96 -3.14
N VAL A 226 14.20 -3.85 -3.60
CA VAL A 226 13.65 -2.60 -4.12
C VAL A 226 13.46 -1.58 -3.01
N TYR A 227 12.99 -1.98 -1.83
CA TYR A 227 12.81 -1.06 -0.69
C TYR A 227 14.15 -0.55 -0.16
N GLU A 228 15.17 -1.41 -0.08
CA GLU A 228 16.50 -1.00 0.34
C GLU A 228 17.16 -0.07 -0.67
N GLY A 229 17.09 -0.40 -1.98
CA GLY A 229 17.80 0.31 -3.03
C GLY A 229 17.13 1.61 -3.46
N SER A 230 15.80 1.72 -3.38
CA SER A 230 15.08 2.93 -3.78
C SER A 230 15.33 4.10 -2.81
N PRO A 231 15.18 5.36 -3.26
CA PRO A 231 15.19 6.52 -2.38
C PRO A 231 14.17 6.37 -1.25
N THR A 232 14.50 6.77 -0.02
CA THR A 232 13.63 6.54 1.15
C THR A 232 12.24 7.16 1.01
N SER A 233 12.13 8.30 0.32
CA SER A 233 10.85 8.93 -0.01
C SER A 233 10.00 8.09 -0.98
N VAL A 234 10.64 7.36 -1.89
CA VAL A 234 9.96 6.43 -2.82
C VAL A 234 9.55 5.14 -2.09
N THR A 235 10.44 4.63 -1.22
CA THR A 235 10.12 3.45 -0.39
C THR A 235 8.88 3.70 0.48
N LEU A 236 8.76 4.88 1.07
CA LEU A 236 7.54 5.29 1.78
C LEU A 236 6.29 5.13 0.89
N PHE A 237 6.32 5.69 -0.32
CA PHE A 237 5.19 5.61 -1.25
C PHE A 237 4.85 4.15 -1.58
N PHE A 238 5.85 3.30 -1.83
CA PHE A 238 5.67 1.87 -2.12
C PHE A 238 5.06 1.08 -0.97
N THR A 239 5.40 1.43 0.27
CA THR A 239 4.87 0.73 1.45
C THR A 239 3.40 1.03 1.70
N MET A 240 2.89 2.17 1.24
CA MET A 240 1.57 2.68 1.56
C MET A 240 0.59 2.53 0.39
N VAL A 241 0.80 3.30 -0.66
CA VAL A 241 -0.25 3.64 -1.62
C VAL A 241 -0.56 2.50 -2.62
N PRO A 242 0.41 1.85 -3.27
CA PRO A 242 0.16 0.77 -4.21
C PRO A 242 -0.57 -0.43 -3.61
N LYS A 243 -0.37 -0.66 -2.32
CA LYS A 243 -1.00 -1.79 -1.62
C LYS A 243 -2.50 -1.61 -1.40
N ILE A 244 -2.96 -0.37 -1.25
CA ILE A 244 -4.38 -0.04 -1.14
C ILE A 244 -5.10 -0.47 -2.41
N ALA A 245 -4.60 0.01 -3.54
CA ALA A 245 -5.19 -0.28 -4.84
C ALA A 245 -5.14 -1.77 -5.16
N ALA A 246 -4.02 -2.43 -4.92
CA ALA A 246 -3.87 -3.87 -5.14
C ALA A 246 -4.81 -4.69 -4.25
N LEU A 247 -4.98 -4.32 -2.96
CA LEU A 247 -5.94 -4.98 -2.06
C LEU A 247 -7.38 -4.81 -2.57
N THR A 248 -7.74 -3.60 -3.02
CA THR A 248 -9.08 -3.33 -3.56
C THR A 248 -9.39 -4.22 -4.76
N VAL A 249 -8.42 -4.39 -5.66
CA VAL A 249 -8.58 -5.28 -6.81
C VAL A 249 -8.67 -6.74 -6.38
N PHE A 250 -7.87 -7.16 -5.39
CA PHE A 250 -8.00 -8.51 -4.83
C PHE A 250 -9.43 -8.78 -4.35
N ILE A 251 -9.98 -7.84 -3.59
CA ILE A 251 -11.35 -7.95 -3.08
C ILE A 251 -12.32 -8.05 -4.27
N ARG A 252 -12.26 -7.10 -5.20
CA ARG A 252 -13.20 -7.05 -6.31
C ARG A 252 -13.10 -8.27 -7.22
N PHE A 253 -11.88 -8.68 -7.55
CA PHE A 253 -11.62 -9.84 -8.40
C PHE A 253 -12.10 -11.16 -7.78
N LEU A 254 -11.91 -11.38 -6.49
CA LEU A 254 -12.33 -12.63 -5.85
C LEU A 254 -13.84 -12.68 -5.58
N TYR A 255 -14.41 -11.56 -5.15
CA TYR A 255 -15.75 -11.55 -4.60
C TYR A 255 -16.85 -11.13 -5.59
N VAL A 256 -16.52 -10.53 -6.73
CA VAL A 256 -17.51 -10.21 -7.75
C VAL A 256 -17.62 -11.34 -8.76
N PRO A 257 -16.60 -11.67 -9.58
CA PRO A 257 -16.75 -12.73 -10.58
C PRO A 257 -16.63 -14.15 -10.01
N PHE A 258 -15.87 -14.39 -8.92
CA PHE A 258 -15.49 -15.74 -8.49
C PHE A 258 -15.95 -16.14 -7.09
N LEU A 259 -16.98 -15.48 -6.56
CA LEU A 259 -17.54 -15.85 -5.26
C LEU A 259 -18.03 -17.30 -5.23
N ASN A 260 -18.67 -17.76 -6.31
CA ASN A 260 -19.17 -19.13 -6.43
C ASN A 260 -18.05 -20.18 -6.52
N LEU A 261 -16.80 -19.78 -6.74
CA LEU A 261 -15.61 -20.65 -6.76
C LEU A 261 -14.74 -20.48 -5.50
N ILE A 262 -15.33 -20.09 -4.39
CA ILE A 262 -14.63 -19.82 -3.13
C ILE A 262 -13.80 -21.01 -2.68
N ASP A 263 -14.31 -22.22 -2.74
CA ASP A 263 -13.62 -23.45 -2.32
C ASP A 263 -12.30 -23.67 -3.07
N GLN A 264 -12.18 -23.14 -4.28
CA GLN A 264 -11.01 -23.31 -5.13
C GLN A 264 -9.93 -22.25 -4.84
N TRP A 265 -10.30 -20.98 -4.70
CA TRP A 265 -9.30 -19.93 -4.48
C TRP A 265 -8.98 -19.68 -2.99
N GLN A 266 -9.87 -20.04 -2.07
CA GLN A 266 -9.70 -19.81 -0.64
C GLN A 266 -8.44 -20.48 -0.09
N MET A 267 -8.18 -21.74 -0.47
CA MET A 267 -6.99 -22.47 -0.04
C MET A 267 -5.69 -21.79 -0.51
N ILE A 268 -5.71 -21.17 -1.69
CA ILE A 268 -4.57 -20.43 -2.23
C ILE A 268 -4.32 -19.19 -1.36
N ILE A 269 -5.38 -18.44 -1.03
CA ILE A 269 -5.26 -17.24 -0.18
C ILE A 269 -4.80 -17.61 1.23
N ILE A 270 -5.30 -18.70 1.82
CA ILE A 270 -4.83 -19.22 3.11
C ILE A 270 -3.33 -19.52 3.05
N PHE A 271 -2.88 -20.22 2.01
CA PHE A 271 -1.45 -20.52 1.82
C PHE A 271 -0.61 -19.25 1.70
N LEU A 272 -0.99 -18.31 0.84
CA LEU A 272 -0.29 -17.03 0.67
C LEU A 272 -0.25 -16.22 1.98
N SER A 273 -1.33 -16.24 2.74
CA SER A 273 -1.44 -15.58 4.05
C SER A 273 -0.46 -16.19 5.06
N ILE A 274 -0.53 -17.49 5.29
CA ILE A 274 0.33 -18.20 6.24
C ILE A 274 1.79 -18.05 5.87
N ALA A 275 2.14 -18.30 4.61
CA ALA A 275 3.50 -18.20 4.11
C ALA A 275 4.05 -16.77 4.29
N SER A 276 3.24 -15.75 4.03
CA SER A 276 3.64 -14.34 4.19
C SER A 276 3.83 -13.95 5.66
N MET A 277 2.93 -14.38 6.54
CA MET A 277 3.04 -14.11 7.98
C MET A 277 4.31 -14.75 8.58
N LEU A 278 4.56 -16.04 8.29
CA LEU A 278 5.70 -16.77 8.84
C LEU A 278 7.02 -16.27 8.24
N PHE A 279 7.11 -16.23 6.91
CA PHE A 279 8.35 -15.85 6.24
C PHE A 279 8.71 -14.39 6.53
N GLY A 280 7.72 -13.47 6.47
CA GLY A 280 7.93 -12.07 6.78
C GLY A 280 8.45 -11.86 8.21
N ALA A 281 7.90 -12.58 9.20
CA ALA A 281 8.33 -12.49 10.59
C ALA A 281 9.76 -13.04 10.79
N ILE A 282 10.07 -14.22 10.26
CA ILE A 282 11.37 -14.88 10.43
C ILE A 282 12.48 -14.12 9.70
N ALA A 283 12.26 -13.74 8.44
CA ALA A 283 13.27 -13.08 7.62
C ALA A 283 13.62 -11.66 8.12
N ALA A 284 12.69 -10.98 8.80
CA ALA A 284 12.94 -9.66 9.40
C ALA A 284 13.96 -9.71 10.54
N ILE A 285 14.08 -10.84 11.28
CA ILE A 285 14.96 -10.97 12.45
C ILE A 285 16.44 -10.73 12.09
N GLY A 286 16.90 -11.27 10.96
CA GLY A 286 18.30 -11.17 10.53
C GLY A 286 18.69 -9.86 9.87
N GLN A 287 17.78 -8.90 9.68
CA GLN A 287 18.07 -7.69 8.94
C GLN A 287 18.88 -6.68 9.76
N THR A 288 19.79 -5.98 9.06
CA THR A 288 20.63 -4.89 9.61
C THR A 288 20.25 -3.53 9.03
N ASN A 289 19.66 -3.49 7.83
CA ASN A 289 19.12 -2.29 7.20
C ASN A 289 17.65 -2.13 7.58
N ILE A 290 17.25 -0.93 8.01
CA ILE A 290 15.89 -0.67 8.51
C ILE A 290 14.85 -0.73 7.38
N LYS A 291 15.16 -0.25 6.16
CA LYS A 291 14.25 -0.33 5.02
C LYS A 291 13.99 -1.77 4.60
N ARG A 292 15.04 -2.61 4.63
CA ARG A 292 14.92 -4.04 4.34
C ARG A 292 14.12 -4.78 5.42
N LEU A 293 14.30 -4.43 6.70
CA LEU A 293 13.47 -4.93 7.79
C LEU A 293 12.00 -4.55 7.59
N ILE A 294 11.72 -3.27 7.23
CA ILE A 294 10.36 -2.81 6.95
C ILE A 294 9.75 -3.55 5.76
N ALA A 295 10.53 -3.90 4.75
CA ALA A 295 10.04 -4.70 3.62
C ALA A 295 9.54 -6.09 4.09
N TYR A 296 10.32 -6.81 4.89
CA TYR A 296 9.89 -8.10 5.44
C TYR A 296 8.72 -7.96 6.42
N SER A 297 8.75 -6.95 7.28
CA SER A 297 7.60 -6.60 8.13
C SER A 297 6.34 -6.37 7.29
N SER A 298 6.45 -5.62 6.21
CA SER A 298 5.39 -5.33 5.26
C SER A 298 4.80 -6.60 4.61
N ILE A 299 5.64 -7.59 4.28
CA ILE A 299 5.21 -8.91 3.80
C ILE A 299 4.35 -9.60 4.86
N GLY A 300 4.78 -9.59 6.12
CA GLY A 300 3.99 -10.14 7.24
C GLY A 300 2.64 -9.42 7.42
N HIS A 301 2.62 -8.09 7.34
CA HIS A 301 1.39 -7.30 7.44
C HIS A 301 0.40 -7.59 6.30
N ILE A 302 0.88 -7.82 5.08
CA ILE A 302 0.04 -8.30 3.97
C ILE A 302 -0.50 -9.70 4.26
N GLY A 303 0.28 -10.57 4.91
CA GLY A 303 -0.22 -11.88 5.35
C GLY A 303 -1.46 -11.77 6.23
N TYR A 304 -1.51 -10.82 7.17
CA TYR A 304 -2.71 -10.57 7.98
C TYR A 304 -3.90 -10.06 7.16
N THR A 305 -3.68 -9.14 6.22
CA THR A 305 -4.78 -8.67 5.35
C THR A 305 -5.34 -9.80 4.48
N LEU A 306 -4.49 -10.68 3.97
CA LEU A 306 -4.92 -11.86 3.22
C LEU A 306 -5.69 -12.86 4.10
N ALA A 307 -5.37 -12.97 5.40
CA ALA A 307 -6.14 -13.80 6.33
C ALA A 307 -7.60 -13.32 6.44
N GLY A 308 -7.83 -12.01 6.48
CA GLY A 308 -9.19 -11.46 6.42
C GLY A 308 -9.89 -11.78 5.11
N LEU A 309 -9.21 -11.68 3.97
CA LEU A 309 -9.78 -12.05 2.67
C LEU A 309 -10.06 -13.56 2.55
N ALA A 310 -9.30 -14.40 3.20
CA ALA A 310 -9.50 -15.84 3.17
C ALA A 310 -10.83 -16.27 3.81
N THR A 311 -11.46 -15.44 4.62
CA THR A 311 -12.71 -15.79 5.34
C THR A 311 -13.92 -15.94 4.43
N GLY A 312 -13.93 -15.33 3.25
CA GLY A 312 -15.09 -15.37 2.35
C GLY A 312 -16.32 -14.60 2.86
N SER A 313 -16.12 -13.65 3.79
CA SER A 313 -17.22 -12.92 4.44
C SER A 313 -17.05 -11.40 4.34
N ASN A 314 -18.16 -10.66 4.46
CA ASN A 314 -18.12 -9.19 4.51
C ASN A 314 -17.29 -8.67 5.71
N GLU A 315 -17.37 -9.33 6.87
CA GLU A 315 -16.60 -8.98 8.06
C GLU A 315 -15.09 -9.13 7.80
N GLY A 316 -14.68 -10.15 7.05
CA GLY A 316 -13.30 -10.35 6.66
C GLY A 316 -12.79 -9.29 5.69
N ILE A 317 -13.61 -8.91 4.70
CA ILE A 317 -13.31 -7.80 3.78
C ILE A 317 -13.15 -6.50 4.57
N GLN A 318 -14.12 -6.17 5.42
CA GLN A 318 -14.12 -4.97 6.23
C GLN A 318 -12.91 -4.92 7.17
N SER A 319 -12.59 -6.02 7.84
CA SER A 319 -11.40 -6.10 8.71
C SER A 319 -10.09 -5.89 7.95
N SER A 320 -9.98 -6.40 6.70
CA SER A 320 -8.83 -6.19 5.83
C SER A 320 -8.68 -4.73 5.41
N ILE A 321 -9.78 -4.04 5.12
CA ILE A 321 -9.80 -2.61 4.79
C ILE A 321 -9.43 -1.76 6.01
N ILE A 322 -9.96 -2.07 7.19
CA ILE A 322 -9.57 -1.40 8.44
C ILE A 322 -8.08 -1.58 8.69
N TYR A 323 -7.57 -2.81 8.51
CA TYR A 323 -6.17 -3.12 8.71
C TYR A 323 -5.24 -2.28 7.82
N ILE A 324 -5.50 -2.25 6.51
CA ILE A 324 -4.65 -1.49 5.58
C ILE A 324 -4.73 0.02 5.87
N SER A 325 -5.90 0.53 6.28
CA SER A 325 -6.09 1.94 6.64
C SER A 325 -5.24 2.34 7.84
N ILE A 326 -5.19 1.51 8.89
CA ILE A 326 -4.33 1.73 10.07
C ILE A 326 -2.86 1.56 9.69
N TYR A 327 -2.53 0.57 8.87
CA TYR A 327 -1.18 0.27 8.42
C TYR A 327 -0.53 1.45 7.67
N ILE A 328 -1.30 2.18 6.87
CA ILE A 328 -0.82 3.37 6.17
C ILE A 328 -0.37 4.45 7.16
N ILE A 329 -1.17 4.72 8.19
CA ILE A 329 -0.85 5.72 9.22
C ILE A 329 0.42 5.31 9.99
N MET A 330 0.56 4.03 10.35
CA MET A 330 1.75 3.51 11.03
C MET A 330 3.01 3.65 10.17
N ASN A 331 2.93 3.31 8.87
CA ASN A 331 4.07 3.49 7.96
C ASN A 331 4.41 4.96 7.72
N PHE A 332 3.41 5.80 7.54
CA PHE A 332 3.63 7.24 7.42
C PHE A 332 4.38 7.80 8.62
N ALA A 333 3.99 7.42 9.84
CA ALA A 333 4.67 7.79 11.07
C ALA A 333 6.12 7.27 11.10
N LEU A 334 6.32 5.99 10.75
CA LEU A 334 7.64 5.36 10.76
C LEU A 334 8.60 6.03 9.78
N PHE A 335 8.18 6.26 8.54
CA PHE A 335 9.01 6.94 7.54
C PHE A 335 9.21 8.42 7.84
N SER A 336 8.26 9.09 8.52
CA SER A 336 8.49 10.44 9.03
C SER A 336 9.66 10.46 10.00
N CYS A 337 9.77 9.46 10.91
CA CYS A 337 10.94 9.29 11.77
C CYS A 337 12.22 9.03 10.96
N LEU A 338 12.19 8.10 10.00
CA LEU A 338 13.38 7.74 9.22
C LEU A 338 13.93 8.92 8.42
N LEU A 339 13.06 9.77 7.88
CA LEU A 339 13.44 10.98 7.17
C LEU A 339 13.98 12.07 8.09
N MET A 340 13.91 11.91 9.42
CA MET A 340 14.57 12.76 10.42
C MET A 340 15.94 12.22 10.84
N LEU A 341 16.32 11.00 10.50
CA LEU A 341 17.61 10.40 10.83
C LEU A 341 18.71 10.88 9.85
N LYS A 342 19.00 12.19 9.90
CA LYS A 342 19.96 12.86 9.05
C LYS A 342 21.08 13.46 9.89
N ARG A 343 22.33 13.35 9.42
CA ARG A 343 23.51 13.96 10.02
C ARG A 343 24.45 14.43 8.89
N ASN A 344 24.85 15.69 8.92
CA ASN A 344 25.73 16.28 7.89
C ASN A 344 25.26 16.00 6.44
N ASN A 345 23.95 16.17 6.19
CA ASN A 345 23.33 15.89 4.89
C ASN A 345 23.35 14.40 4.42
N GLN A 346 23.70 13.48 5.31
CA GLN A 346 23.62 12.04 5.04
C GLN A 346 22.51 11.40 5.85
N TYR A 347 21.75 10.50 5.24
CA TYR A 347 20.71 9.70 5.90
C TYR A 347 21.28 8.36 6.33
N TYR A 348 20.87 7.93 7.51
CA TYR A 348 21.35 6.69 8.13
C TYR A 348 20.23 5.66 8.11
N GLU A 349 20.55 4.47 7.58
CA GLU A 349 19.57 3.41 7.34
C GLU A 349 19.90 2.12 8.09
N LYS A 350 21.01 2.04 8.82
CA LYS A 350 21.34 0.86 9.63
C LYS A 350 20.65 0.92 10.97
N ILE A 351 20.17 -0.24 11.44
CA ILE A 351 19.49 -0.35 12.74
C ILE A 351 20.44 0.05 13.89
N GLU A 352 21.72 -0.26 13.77
CA GLU A 352 22.75 0.12 14.75
C GLU A 352 22.94 1.65 14.90
N ASP A 353 22.55 2.42 13.88
CA ASP A 353 22.67 3.88 13.93
C ASP A 353 21.65 4.51 14.88
N LEU A 354 20.62 3.75 15.28
CA LEU A 354 19.61 4.16 16.25
C LEU A 354 20.09 4.02 17.71
N SER A 355 21.33 3.52 17.95
CA SER A 355 21.87 3.31 19.29
C SER A 355 21.83 4.55 20.16
N GLY A 356 21.18 4.44 21.33
CA GLY A 356 21.15 5.50 22.33
C GLY A 356 20.39 6.78 21.89
N LEU A 357 19.55 6.68 20.84
CA LEU A 357 18.79 7.82 20.30
C LEU A 357 17.96 8.52 21.38
N SER A 358 17.47 7.78 22.39
CA SER A 358 16.64 8.32 23.47
C SER A 358 17.31 9.44 24.26
N LYS A 359 18.63 9.43 24.40
CA LYS A 359 19.38 10.46 25.14
C LYS A 359 19.51 11.77 24.37
N ASN A 360 19.70 11.66 23.05
CA ASN A 360 19.96 12.81 22.17
C ASN A 360 18.68 13.41 21.58
N HIS A 361 17.68 12.54 21.26
CA HIS A 361 16.41 12.92 20.62
C HIS A 361 15.23 12.23 21.32
N PRO A 362 14.87 12.62 22.56
CA PRO A 362 13.87 11.89 23.37
C PRO A 362 12.47 11.87 22.73
N LEU A 363 12.02 12.95 22.11
CA LEU A 363 10.70 12.99 21.44
C LEU A 363 10.64 12.08 20.21
N LEU A 364 11.70 12.05 19.42
CA LEU A 364 11.79 11.16 18.26
C LEU A 364 11.81 9.69 18.70
N SER A 365 12.54 9.38 19.76
CA SER A 365 12.62 8.04 20.34
C SER A 365 11.29 7.59 20.92
N LEU A 366 10.55 8.48 21.60
CA LEU A 366 9.22 8.20 22.11
C LEU A 366 8.23 7.92 20.96
N SER A 367 8.28 8.71 19.90
CA SER A 367 7.46 8.47 18.71
C SER A 367 7.78 7.12 18.07
N LEU A 368 9.07 6.77 17.90
CA LEU A 368 9.48 5.46 17.39
C LEU A 368 9.03 4.31 18.30
N LEU A 369 9.08 4.45 19.61
CA LEU A 369 8.59 3.44 20.56
C LEU A 369 7.11 3.18 20.34
N ILE A 370 6.28 4.24 20.27
CA ILE A 370 4.83 4.13 20.06
C ILE A 370 4.54 3.44 18.73
N ILE A 371 5.22 3.84 17.65
CA ILE A 371 5.03 3.30 16.31
C ILE A 371 5.43 1.81 16.26
N LEU A 372 6.58 1.45 16.81
CA LEU A 372 7.07 0.08 16.82
C LEU A 372 6.20 -0.83 17.69
N PHE A 373 5.71 -0.36 18.83
CA PHE A 373 4.73 -1.08 19.64
C PHE A 373 3.40 -1.27 18.92
N SER A 374 2.95 -0.25 18.17
CA SER A 374 1.75 -0.36 17.36
C SER A 374 1.91 -1.41 16.25
N LEU A 375 3.03 -1.41 15.53
CA LEU A 375 3.35 -2.40 14.50
C LEU A 375 3.45 -3.82 15.09
N ALA A 376 4.01 -3.96 16.29
CA ALA A 376 4.03 -5.23 17.02
C ALA A 376 2.61 -5.70 17.39
N GLY A 377 1.66 -4.78 17.56
CA GLY A 377 0.28 -5.07 17.96
C GLY A 377 0.08 -5.08 19.48
N ILE A 378 0.77 -4.20 20.20
CA ILE A 378 0.65 -4.07 21.65
C ILE A 378 -0.53 -3.16 22.00
N PRO A 379 -1.47 -3.60 22.87
CA PRO A 379 -2.56 -2.75 23.37
C PRO A 379 -2.00 -1.53 24.14
N PRO A 380 -2.68 -0.39 24.14
CA PRO A 380 -3.95 -0.05 23.48
C PRO A 380 -3.79 0.63 22.11
N LEU A 381 -2.68 0.40 21.39
CA LEU A 381 -2.34 1.12 20.17
C LEU A 381 -3.14 0.62 18.94
N ALA A 382 -3.25 1.45 17.92
CA ALA A 382 -4.04 1.20 16.71
C ALA A 382 -3.74 -0.15 16.03
N GLY A 383 -2.47 -0.56 15.98
CA GLY A 383 -2.06 -1.83 15.36
C GLY A 383 -2.59 -3.08 16.06
N PHE A 384 -2.86 -3.02 17.37
CA PHE A 384 -3.54 -4.10 18.08
C PHE A 384 -4.97 -4.29 17.56
N PHE A 385 -5.74 -3.20 17.44
CA PHE A 385 -7.10 -3.27 16.95
C PHE A 385 -7.17 -3.77 15.51
N ALA A 386 -6.23 -3.36 14.66
CA ALA A 386 -6.12 -3.85 13.30
C ALA A 386 -6.02 -5.39 13.25
N LYS A 387 -5.10 -5.98 14.04
CA LYS A 387 -4.94 -7.43 14.15
C LYS A 387 -6.16 -8.09 14.80
N PHE A 388 -6.71 -7.48 15.83
CA PHE A 388 -7.88 -8.00 16.55
C PHE A 388 -9.08 -8.20 15.62
N TYR A 389 -9.40 -7.24 14.76
CA TYR A 389 -10.53 -7.37 13.83
C TYR A 389 -10.31 -8.49 12.81
N ILE A 390 -9.09 -8.64 12.28
CA ILE A 390 -8.75 -9.77 11.39
C ILE A 390 -8.96 -11.11 12.08
N PHE A 391 -8.37 -11.30 13.27
CA PHE A 391 -8.49 -12.58 13.97
C PHE A 391 -9.90 -12.87 14.44
N LYS A 392 -10.67 -11.84 14.80
CA LYS A 392 -12.08 -11.98 15.11
C LYS A 392 -12.84 -12.57 13.91
N ALA A 393 -12.71 -11.96 12.72
CA ALA A 393 -13.36 -12.44 11.50
C ALA A 393 -12.91 -13.87 11.11
N VAL A 394 -11.62 -14.20 11.26
CA VAL A 394 -11.09 -15.54 10.98
C VAL A 394 -11.66 -16.61 11.94
N ILE A 395 -11.80 -16.28 13.22
CA ILE A 395 -12.38 -17.19 14.24
C ILE A 395 -13.86 -17.39 14.02
N GLU A 396 -14.61 -16.34 13.67
CA GLU A 396 -16.05 -16.41 13.36
C GLU A 396 -16.34 -17.35 12.20
N GLN A 397 -15.40 -17.48 11.23
CA GLN A 397 -15.48 -18.47 10.14
C GLN A 397 -14.84 -19.83 10.49
N SER A 398 -14.60 -20.10 11.78
CA SER A 398 -14.04 -21.38 12.27
C SER A 398 -12.66 -21.74 11.70
N MET A 399 -11.90 -20.77 11.14
CA MET A 399 -10.56 -20.98 10.59
C MET A 399 -9.47 -20.94 11.68
N TYR A 400 -9.61 -21.78 12.71
CA TYR A 400 -8.76 -21.76 13.90
C TYR A 400 -7.27 -21.98 13.59
N PHE A 401 -6.97 -22.83 12.62
CA PHE A 401 -5.58 -23.10 12.22
C PHE A 401 -4.88 -21.83 11.69
N LEU A 402 -5.58 -21.06 10.84
CA LEU A 402 -5.08 -19.77 10.33
C LEU A 402 -4.92 -18.76 11.46
N ALA A 403 -5.87 -18.69 12.39
CA ALA A 403 -5.80 -17.80 13.55
C ALA A 403 -4.62 -18.13 14.46
N ILE A 404 -4.38 -19.41 14.77
CA ILE A 404 -3.26 -19.84 15.64
C ILE A 404 -1.91 -19.48 15.00
N ILE A 405 -1.71 -19.80 13.72
CA ILE A 405 -0.46 -19.46 13.03
C ILE A 405 -0.26 -17.95 12.97
N GLY A 406 -1.33 -17.21 12.67
CA GLY A 406 -1.29 -15.76 12.65
C GLY A 406 -0.89 -15.17 14.00
N LEU A 407 -1.49 -15.63 15.10
CA LEU A 407 -1.13 -15.18 16.46
C LEU A 407 0.32 -15.53 16.81
N LEU A 408 0.79 -16.74 16.52
CA LEU A 408 2.19 -17.13 16.74
C LEU A 408 3.16 -16.27 15.93
N SER A 409 2.82 -15.94 14.67
CA SER A 409 3.65 -15.07 13.85
C SER A 409 3.74 -13.64 14.41
N THR A 410 2.70 -13.14 15.12
CA THR A 410 2.77 -11.83 15.80
C THR A 410 3.79 -11.81 16.92
N VAL A 411 3.92 -12.92 17.68
CA VAL A 411 4.91 -13.04 18.75
C VAL A 411 6.33 -13.01 18.17
N VAL A 412 6.57 -13.74 17.07
CA VAL A 412 7.85 -13.69 16.36
C VAL A 412 8.14 -12.29 15.84
N ALA A 413 7.14 -11.62 15.27
CA ALA A 413 7.28 -10.26 14.78
C ALA A 413 7.60 -9.25 15.89
N ALA A 414 7.05 -9.41 17.09
CA ALA A 414 7.34 -8.55 18.22
C ALA A 414 8.83 -8.53 18.56
N PHE A 415 9.56 -9.65 18.37
CA PHE A 415 10.98 -9.76 18.68
C PHE A 415 11.84 -8.70 17.97
N TYR A 416 11.69 -8.54 16.65
CA TYR A 416 12.54 -7.59 15.94
C TYR A 416 12.15 -6.12 16.20
N TYR A 417 10.89 -5.84 16.50
CA TYR A 417 10.49 -4.50 16.93
C TYR A 417 11.05 -4.15 18.31
N LEU A 418 10.97 -5.09 19.26
CA LEU A 418 11.54 -4.92 20.59
C LEU A 418 13.07 -4.81 20.55
N ARG A 419 13.74 -5.52 19.63
CA ARG A 419 15.18 -5.38 19.39
C ARG A 419 15.55 -3.95 19.00
N ILE A 420 14.78 -3.31 18.10
CA ILE A 420 15.01 -1.92 17.72
C ILE A 420 14.82 -0.99 18.93
N ILE A 421 13.75 -1.19 19.71
CA ILE A 421 13.48 -0.41 20.91
C ILE A 421 14.62 -0.56 21.93
N LYS A 422 15.12 -1.78 22.14
CA LYS A 422 16.29 -2.03 22.98
C LYS A 422 17.49 -1.18 22.54
N ILE A 423 17.80 -1.17 21.25
CA ILE A 423 18.91 -0.40 20.67
C ILE A 423 18.72 1.11 20.91
N ILE A 424 17.50 1.62 20.72
CA ILE A 424 17.19 3.04 20.92
C ILE A 424 17.38 3.48 22.38
N TYR A 425 16.98 2.67 23.36
CA TYR A 425 16.89 3.08 24.76
C TYR A 425 18.03 2.59 25.65
N PHE A 426 18.63 1.43 25.36
CA PHE A 426 19.55 0.77 26.27
C PHE A 426 21.00 0.67 25.77
N ASP A 427 21.24 0.86 24.48
CA ASP A 427 22.59 0.80 23.93
C ASP A 427 23.32 2.16 24.11
N LYS A 428 24.65 2.12 23.96
CA LYS A 428 25.48 3.32 24.08
C LYS A 428 25.14 4.33 22.98
N GLU A 429 25.08 5.60 23.35
CA GLU A 429 24.80 6.69 22.42
C GLU A 429 25.89 6.81 21.33
N LYS A 430 25.44 7.06 20.11
CA LYS A 430 26.26 7.49 18.98
C LYS A 430 26.17 9.03 18.81
N GLU A 431 26.83 9.55 17.78
CA GLU A 431 26.77 10.97 17.44
C GLU A 431 25.33 11.46 17.18
N LYS A 432 25.08 12.70 17.54
CA LYS A 432 23.74 13.32 17.43
C LYS A 432 23.33 13.51 15.96
N TYR A 433 22.05 13.34 15.70
CA TYR A 433 21.44 13.74 14.44
C TYR A 433 21.17 15.24 14.38
N ASP A 434 21.00 15.76 13.17
CA ASP A 434 20.67 17.17 12.96
C ASP A 434 19.31 17.48 13.61
N HIS A 435 19.19 18.66 14.24
CA HIS A 435 17.91 19.14 14.81
C HIS A 435 17.08 19.96 13.82
N ASP A 436 17.71 20.37 12.71
CA ASP A 436 17.07 21.20 11.70
C ASP A 436 16.27 20.36 10.70
N HIS A 437 15.03 20.09 11.07
CA HIS A 437 14.06 19.38 10.22
C HIS A 437 12.94 20.33 9.79
N SER A 438 12.38 20.06 8.60
CA SER A 438 11.25 20.84 8.10
C SER A 438 10.05 20.77 9.06
N LEU A 439 9.33 21.87 9.19
CA LEU A 439 8.13 21.95 10.03
C LEU A 439 7.08 20.89 9.63
N TRP A 440 6.94 20.65 8.34
CA TRP A 440 6.03 19.64 7.82
C TRP A 440 6.36 18.22 8.29
N LEU A 441 7.64 17.89 8.37
CA LEU A 441 8.11 16.58 8.82
C LEU A 441 7.84 16.39 10.32
N LYS A 442 8.12 17.43 11.14
CA LYS A 442 7.81 17.44 12.57
C LYS A 442 6.30 17.31 12.82
N PHE A 443 5.50 18.11 12.10
CA PHE A 443 4.05 18.07 12.19
C PHE A 443 3.49 16.69 11.79
N SER A 444 3.96 16.14 10.69
CA SER A 444 3.55 14.81 10.20
C SER A 444 3.81 13.72 11.23
N LEU A 445 4.99 13.74 11.87
CA LEU A 445 5.34 12.78 12.90
C LEU A 445 4.42 12.91 14.13
N ILE A 446 4.25 14.11 14.65
CA ILE A 446 3.41 14.35 15.84
C ILE A 446 1.97 13.96 15.54
N PHE A 447 1.42 14.42 14.43
CA PHE A 447 0.04 14.15 14.03
C PHE A 447 -0.23 12.64 13.89
N SER A 448 0.62 11.91 13.16
CA SER A 448 0.43 10.47 12.98
C SER A 448 0.64 9.67 14.26
N THR A 449 1.59 10.07 15.12
CA THR A 449 1.79 9.43 16.42
C THR A 449 0.59 9.62 17.33
N ILE A 450 0.00 10.81 17.34
CA ILE A 450 -1.24 11.12 18.09
C ILE A 450 -2.40 10.27 17.56
N LEU A 451 -2.57 10.16 16.25
CA LEU A 451 -3.62 9.30 15.66
C LEU A 451 -3.47 7.83 16.09
N ILE A 452 -2.24 7.31 16.11
CA ILE A 452 -1.97 5.93 16.55
C ILE A 452 -2.34 5.74 18.04
N LEU A 453 -2.02 6.72 18.88
CA LEU A 453 -2.33 6.69 20.31
C LEU A 453 -3.83 6.83 20.58
N LEU A 454 -4.51 7.78 19.91
CA LEU A 454 -5.88 8.12 20.19
C LEU A 454 -6.90 7.20 19.51
N TYR A 455 -6.46 6.31 18.64
CA TYR A 455 -7.38 5.39 17.91
C TYR A 455 -8.31 4.62 18.86
N PHE A 456 -7.82 4.19 20.03
CA PHE A 456 -8.62 3.43 20.99
C PHE A 456 -9.79 4.23 21.60
N ILE A 457 -9.73 5.56 21.56
CA ILE A 457 -10.79 6.43 22.10
C ILE A 457 -12.00 6.45 21.17
N SER A 458 -11.77 6.45 19.84
CA SER A 458 -12.84 6.54 18.84
C SER A 458 -12.61 5.60 17.65
N PRO A 459 -12.56 4.28 17.87
CA PRO A 459 -12.42 3.32 16.77
C PRO A 459 -13.67 3.24 15.89
N SER A 460 -14.83 3.62 16.41
CA SER A 460 -16.12 3.58 15.72
C SER A 460 -16.13 4.37 14.42
N GLN A 461 -15.46 5.51 14.34
CA GLN A 461 -15.46 6.35 13.14
C GLN A 461 -14.96 5.60 11.89
N LEU A 462 -13.84 4.85 12.01
CA LEU A 462 -13.33 4.05 10.91
C LEU A 462 -14.20 2.79 10.68
N ILE A 463 -14.65 2.15 11.76
CA ILE A 463 -15.52 0.98 11.68
C ILE A 463 -16.83 1.32 10.98
N ASP A 464 -17.52 2.40 11.38
CA ASP A 464 -18.78 2.84 10.78
C ASP A 464 -18.62 3.24 9.31
N ALA A 465 -17.47 3.84 8.95
CA ALA A 465 -17.16 4.14 7.56
C ALA A 465 -16.98 2.86 6.74
N VAL A 466 -16.27 1.86 7.27
CA VAL A 466 -15.98 0.61 6.54
C VAL A 466 -17.18 -0.34 6.56
N SER A 467 -18.04 -0.33 7.59
CA SER A 467 -19.22 -1.19 7.69
C SER A 467 -20.27 -0.95 6.57
N ARG A 468 -20.20 0.22 5.91
CA ARG A 468 -21.01 0.53 4.72
C ARG A 468 -20.55 -0.21 3.46
N ILE A 469 -19.37 -0.84 3.49
CA ILE A 469 -18.85 -1.62 2.36
C ILE A 469 -19.45 -3.02 2.43
N ASN A 470 -20.35 -3.32 1.52
CA ASN A 470 -20.93 -4.64 1.29
C ASN A 470 -20.68 -5.05 -0.15
N ILE A 471 -20.06 -6.20 -0.35
CA ILE A 471 -19.70 -6.72 -1.68
C ILE A 471 -20.39 -8.07 -1.93
N ILE A 472 -20.63 -8.82 -0.86
CA ILE A 472 -21.31 -10.11 -0.86
C ILE A 472 -22.79 -9.92 -0.53
#